data_02325348bd447d53021de767f6ee3c7c
#
_entry.id   02325348bd447d53021de767f6ee3c7c
#
_cell.length_a   1.000
_cell.length_b   1.000
_cell.length_c   1.000
_cell.angle_alpha   90.00
_cell.angle_beta   90.00
_cell.angle_gamma   90.00
#
_symmetry.space_group_name_H-M   'P 1'
#
loop_
_entity.id
_entity.type
_entity.pdbx_description
1 polymer ?
#
loop_
_entity_poly.entity_id
_entity_poly.type
_entity_poly.pdbx_seq_one_letter_code
_entity_poly.pdbx_strand_id
1 'polypeptide(L)'
;MIPTVLHTILLAYPNVLSLSISPLICPSLAHSQFELTEFSPTFLAGLVILFAGAFLRLWSYQVLGSLFTFEVVIHKDHKLVTSGPYAYVRHPAYTGMVLLTTGAYLMHFCAGGYVAECGVESVPALAVVGWLWRVSSVFGFVSLYRRCAVEDAKLRQEFGSSWMRYREDVPCALVPYVI
;
A
#
# COMPACT_ATOMS: atom_id res chain seq x y z
N MET A 1 2.73 -6.59 9.76
CA MET A 1 2.25 -6.30 11.14
C MET A 1 3.34 -6.48 12.19
N ILE A 2 4.07 -7.60 12.25
CA ILE A 2 5.13 -7.82 13.27
C ILE A 2 6.18 -6.70 13.30
N PRO A 3 6.79 -6.26 12.17
CA PRO A 3 7.77 -5.17 12.18
C PRO A 3 7.22 -3.84 12.71
N THR A 4 5.96 -3.52 12.38
CA THR A 4 5.30 -2.29 12.87
C THR A 4 5.13 -2.31 14.38
N VAL A 5 4.67 -3.44 14.92
CA VAL A 5 4.49 -3.63 16.37
C VAL A 5 5.84 -3.54 17.09
N LEU A 6 6.87 -4.20 16.57
CA LEU A 6 8.22 -4.16 17.14
C LEU A 6 8.79 -2.73 17.10
N HIS A 7 8.66 -2.03 15.99
CA HIS A 7 9.10 -0.64 15.87
C HIS A 7 8.36 0.27 16.88
N THR A 8 7.04 0.11 17.01
CA THR A 8 6.25 0.88 17.99
C THR A 8 6.66 0.57 19.43
N ILE A 9 6.94 -0.70 19.75
CA ILE A 9 7.43 -1.10 21.08
C ILE A 9 8.80 -0.47 21.37
N LEU A 10 9.72 -0.46 20.40
CA LEU A 10 11.04 0.14 20.56
C LEU A 10 10.96 1.67 20.77
N LEU A 11 10.05 2.34 20.05
CA LEU A 11 9.79 3.78 20.24
C LEU A 11 9.15 4.09 21.60
N ALA A 12 8.21 3.26 22.05
CA ALA A 12 7.51 3.46 23.33
C ALA A 12 8.36 3.09 24.55
N TYR A 13 9.26 2.12 24.40
CA TYR A 13 10.08 1.57 25.49
C TYR A 13 11.55 1.42 25.07
N PRO A 14 12.32 2.51 24.94
CA PRO A 14 13.71 2.47 24.51
C PRO A 14 14.60 1.59 25.41
N ASN A 15 14.23 1.41 26.68
CA ASN A 15 14.92 0.55 27.63
C ASN A 15 14.77 -0.96 27.37
N VAL A 16 13.81 -1.37 26.53
CA VAL A 16 13.65 -2.79 26.13
C VAL A 16 14.86 -3.27 25.32
N LEU A 17 15.55 -2.37 24.63
CA LEU A 17 16.80 -2.67 23.92
C LEU A 17 17.95 -3.07 24.86
N SER A 18 17.88 -2.76 26.15
CA SER A 18 18.89 -3.16 27.14
C SER A 18 18.70 -4.58 27.70
N LEU A 19 17.61 -5.25 27.36
CA LEU A 19 17.31 -6.63 27.81
C LEU A 19 18.08 -7.65 26.96
N SER A 20 18.37 -8.81 27.55
CA SER A 20 19.07 -9.94 26.90
C SER A 20 18.41 -10.48 25.63
N ILE A 21 17.20 -10.00 25.29
CA ILE A 21 16.42 -10.32 24.09
C ILE A 21 16.78 -9.42 22.90
N SER A 22 17.56 -8.36 23.12
CA SER A 22 17.84 -7.36 22.10
C SER A 22 18.52 -7.91 20.84
N PRO A 23 19.47 -8.89 20.90
CA PRO A 23 20.06 -9.45 19.67
C PRO A 23 19.06 -10.28 18.83
N LEU A 24 18.01 -10.80 19.46
CA LEU A 24 16.97 -11.56 18.77
C LEU A 24 16.00 -10.62 18.01
N ILE A 25 15.77 -9.42 18.55
CA ILE A 25 14.86 -8.43 17.99
C ILE A 25 15.58 -7.54 16.96
N CYS A 26 16.82 -7.14 17.26
CA CYS A 26 17.60 -6.21 16.44
C CYS A 26 19.03 -6.76 16.27
N PRO A 27 19.32 -7.57 15.25
CA PRO A 27 20.62 -8.23 15.05
C PRO A 27 21.81 -7.25 14.97
N SER A 28 21.60 -6.02 14.48
CA SER A 28 22.65 -5.02 14.30
C SER A 28 22.52 -3.84 15.27
N LEU A 29 22.66 -4.12 16.57
CA LEU A 29 22.47 -3.14 17.65
C LEU A 29 23.43 -1.93 17.65
N ALA A 30 24.61 -2.07 17.07
CA ALA A 30 25.68 -1.09 17.27
C ALA A 30 25.43 0.29 16.62
N HIS A 31 24.61 0.37 15.58
CA HIS A 31 24.29 1.62 14.85
C HIS A 31 22.86 2.11 15.07
N SER A 32 21.95 1.24 15.49
CA SER A 32 20.50 1.45 15.39
C SER A 32 19.85 2.12 16.62
N GLN A 33 20.53 2.19 17.76
CA GLN A 33 19.91 2.70 19.00
C GLN A 33 19.44 4.15 18.89
N PHE A 34 20.14 4.98 18.12
CA PHE A 34 19.82 6.40 18.00
C PHE A 34 18.75 6.65 16.92
N GLU A 35 18.84 5.94 15.80
CA GLU A 35 17.95 6.16 14.65
C GLU A 35 16.53 5.62 14.88
N LEU A 36 16.37 4.58 15.71
CA LEU A 36 15.06 3.97 16.01
C LEU A 36 14.29 4.70 17.12
N THR A 37 14.93 5.59 17.87
CA THR A 37 14.27 6.39 18.92
C THR A 37 13.62 7.66 18.39
N GLU A 38 13.90 8.03 17.13
CA GLU A 38 13.32 9.19 16.47
C GLU A 38 12.56 8.78 15.20
N PHE A 39 11.51 9.54 14.88
CA PHE A 39 10.78 9.35 13.64
C PHE A 39 11.56 9.94 12.47
N SER A 40 12.15 9.11 11.64
CA SER A 40 12.81 9.58 10.44
C SER A 40 11.83 10.25 9.46
N PRO A 41 12.28 11.21 8.64
CA PRO A 41 11.44 11.83 7.61
C PRO A 41 10.83 10.81 6.65
N THR A 42 11.58 9.75 6.31
CA THR A 42 11.10 8.64 5.45
C THR A 42 10.02 7.82 6.13
N PHE A 43 10.13 7.56 7.43
CA PHE A 43 9.09 6.90 8.19
C PHE A 43 7.80 7.73 8.22
N LEU A 44 7.91 9.03 8.51
CA LEU A 44 6.75 9.94 8.53
C LEU A 44 6.10 10.06 7.14
N ALA A 45 6.89 10.18 6.09
CA ALA A 45 6.39 10.19 4.71
C ALA A 45 5.66 8.88 4.39
N GLY A 46 6.24 7.73 4.76
CA GLY A 46 5.61 6.42 4.59
C GLY A 46 4.28 6.31 5.34
N LEU A 47 4.23 6.83 6.55
CA LEU A 47 3.01 6.86 7.38
C LEU A 47 1.90 7.70 6.72
N VAL A 48 2.23 8.90 6.25
CA VAL A 48 1.28 9.78 5.55
C VAL A 48 0.75 9.11 4.28
N ILE A 49 1.63 8.51 3.47
CA ILE A 49 1.26 7.79 2.25
C ILE A 49 0.36 6.60 2.57
N LEU A 50 0.64 5.86 3.64
CA LEU A 50 -0.15 4.72 4.07
C LEU A 50 -1.57 5.16 4.49
N PHE A 51 -1.69 6.22 5.29
CA PHE A 51 -2.99 6.77 5.68
C PHE A 51 -3.77 7.32 4.48
N ALA A 52 -3.10 8.01 3.55
CA ALA A 52 -3.73 8.48 2.31
C ALA A 52 -4.27 7.31 1.47
N GLY A 53 -3.50 6.21 1.36
CA GLY A 53 -3.94 5.00 0.68
C GLY A 53 -5.13 4.33 1.36
N ALA A 54 -5.12 4.21 2.68
CA ALA A 54 -6.23 3.66 3.46
C ALA A 54 -7.50 4.51 3.30
N PHE A 55 -7.36 5.83 3.43
CA PHE A 55 -8.46 6.78 3.24
C PHE A 55 -9.07 6.67 1.84
N LEU A 56 -8.23 6.68 0.80
CA LEU A 56 -8.69 6.57 -0.58
C LEU A 56 -9.46 5.27 -0.84
N ARG A 57 -9.00 4.15 -0.28
CA ARG A 57 -9.73 2.86 -0.38
C ARG A 57 -11.08 2.91 0.31
N LEU A 58 -11.12 3.38 1.55
CA LEU A 58 -12.37 3.49 2.32
C LEU A 58 -13.36 4.40 1.61
N TRP A 59 -12.91 5.55 1.12
CA TRP A 59 -13.75 6.46 0.35
C TRP A 59 -14.28 5.82 -0.93
N SER A 60 -13.42 5.10 -1.67
CA SER A 60 -13.82 4.36 -2.87
C SER A 60 -14.92 3.33 -2.57
N TYR A 61 -14.78 2.58 -1.48
CA TYR A 61 -15.77 1.59 -1.08
C TYR A 61 -17.09 2.23 -0.62
N GLN A 62 -17.03 3.34 0.10
CA GLN A 62 -18.23 4.08 0.50
C GLN A 62 -19.02 4.61 -0.70
N VAL A 63 -18.32 5.12 -1.72
CA VAL A 63 -18.95 5.64 -2.94
C VAL A 63 -19.56 4.52 -3.79
N LEU A 64 -18.92 3.34 -3.86
CA LEU A 64 -19.49 2.17 -4.54
C LEU A 64 -20.66 1.55 -3.76
N GLY A 65 -20.61 1.59 -2.44
CA GLY A 65 -21.64 1.00 -1.58
C GLY A 65 -21.91 -0.47 -1.91
N SER A 66 -23.17 -0.80 -2.18
CA SER A 66 -23.61 -2.17 -2.54
C SER A 66 -23.10 -2.66 -3.91
N LEU A 67 -22.56 -1.76 -4.73
CA LEU A 67 -21.97 -2.11 -6.04
C LEU A 67 -20.55 -2.68 -5.92
N PHE A 68 -19.93 -2.55 -4.73
CA PHE A 68 -18.62 -3.13 -4.49
C PHE A 68 -18.68 -4.64 -4.44
N THR A 69 -17.90 -5.30 -5.30
CA THR A 69 -17.71 -6.75 -5.31
C THR A 69 -16.22 -7.09 -5.42
N PHE A 70 -15.80 -8.16 -4.75
CA PHE A 70 -14.40 -8.65 -4.87
C PHE A 70 -14.12 -9.27 -6.24
N GLU A 71 -15.16 -9.81 -6.87
CA GLU A 71 -15.11 -10.31 -8.23
C GLU A 71 -15.64 -9.24 -9.19
N VAL A 72 -15.14 -9.24 -10.41
CA VAL A 72 -15.64 -8.33 -11.45
C VAL A 72 -16.94 -8.91 -12.00
N VAL A 73 -18.02 -8.78 -11.21
CA VAL A 73 -19.37 -9.20 -11.56
C VAL A 73 -20.24 -7.96 -11.70
N ILE A 74 -20.90 -7.83 -12.84
CA ILE A 74 -21.82 -6.73 -13.09
C ILE A 74 -23.24 -7.28 -12.90
N HIS A 75 -23.96 -6.75 -11.92
CA HIS A 75 -25.37 -7.08 -11.68
C HIS A 75 -26.29 -6.29 -12.61
N LYS A 76 -27.50 -6.78 -12.86
CA LYS A 76 -28.48 -6.15 -13.77
C LYS A 76 -28.84 -4.70 -13.42
N ASP A 77 -28.67 -4.32 -12.15
CA ASP A 77 -28.94 -2.96 -11.65
C ASP A 77 -27.67 -2.13 -11.44
N HIS A 78 -26.55 -2.57 -12.02
CA HIS A 78 -25.27 -1.89 -11.87
C HIS A 78 -25.32 -0.52 -12.57
N LYS A 79 -24.86 0.52 -11.86
CA LYS A 79 -24.70 1.86 -12.41
C LYS A 79 -23.22 2.20 -12.53
N LEU A 80 -22.87 2.87 -13.60
CA LEU A 80 -21.50 3.41 -13.74
C LEU A 80 -21.30 4.52 -12.74
N VAL A 81 -20.42 4.30 -11.77
CA VAL A 81 -20.05 5.29 -10.74
C VAL A 81 -18.91 6.15 -11.27
N THR A 82 -19.16 7.46 -11.38
CA THR A 82 -18.21 8.45 -11.92
C THR A 82 -17.94 9.59 -10.93
N SER A 83 -18.48 9.50 -9.71
CA SER A 83 -18.39 10.56 -8.69
C SER A 83 -17.37 10.24 -7.59
N GLY A 84 -17.10 11.22 -6.73
CA GLY A 84 -16.13 11.06 -5.65
C GLY A 84 -14.73 10.82 -6.18
N PRO A 85 -13.99 9.81 -5.66
CA PRO A 85 -12.63 9.50 -6.12
C PRO A 85 -12.59 9.01 -7.58
N TYR A 86 -13.72 8.48 -8.11
CA TYR A 86 -13.87 8.04 -9.49
C TYR A 86 -13.93 9.20 -10.50
N ALA A 87 -14.10 10.43 -10.04
CA ALA A 87 -14.01 11.61 -10.89
C ALA A 87 -12.55 12.00 -11.24
N TYR A 88 -11.55 11.41 -10.55
CA TYR A 88 -10.14 11.74 -10.74
C TYR A 88 -9.35 10.60 -11.38
N VAL A 89 -9.66 9.37 -11.00
CA VAL A 89 -9.05 8.15 -11.56
C VAL A 89 -10.12 7.05 -11.65
N ARG A 90 -10.00 6.16 -12.64
CA ARG A 90 -10.99 5.10 -12.84
C ARG A 90 -10.94 3.99 -11.78
N HIS A 91 -9.76 3.73 -11.19
CA HIS A 91 -9.57 2.67 -10.20
C HIS A 91 -8.95 3.18 -8.89
N PRO A 92 -9.63 4.09 -8.16
CA PRO A 92 -9.07 4.74 -6.97
C PRO A 92 -8.78 3.76 -5.83
N ALA A 93 -9.56 2.68 -5.71
CA ALA A 93 -9.30 1.63 -4.72
C ALA A 93 -7.97 0.91 -4.97
N TYR A 94 -7.56 0.75 -6.24
CA TYR A 94 -6.27 0.15 -6.60
C TYR A 94 -5.13 1.14 -6.41
N THR A 95 -5.34 2.42 -6.70
CA THR A 95 -4.41 3.48 -6.32
C THR A 95 -4.15 3.48 -4.82
N GLY A 96 -5.20 3.34 -4.00
CA GLY A 96 -5.07 3.20 -2.56
C GLY A 96 -4.23 1.99 -2.15
N MET A 97 -4.33 0.85 -2.87
CA MET A 97 -3.50 -0.33 -2.60
C MET A 97 -2.02 -0.08 -2.91
N VAL A 98 -1.72 0.60 -4.02
CA VAL A 98 -0.36 0.99 -4.38
C VAL A 98 0.24 1.90 -3.30
N LEU A 99 -0.53 2.90 -2.85
CA LEU A 99 -0.09 3.80 -1.77
C LEU A 99 0.16 3.05 -0.45
N LEU A 100 -0.74 2.15 -0.05
CA LEU A 100 -0.57 1.32 1.15
C LEU A 100 0.73 0.51 1.11
N THR A 101 1.00 -0.16 -0.01
CA THR A 101 2.20 -0.99 -0.18
C THR A 101 3.46 -0.14 -0.20
N THR A 102 3.43 1.01 -0.89
CA THR A 102 4.54 1.96 -0.95
C THR A 102 4.83 2.58 0.43
N GLY A 103 3.79 3.02 1.14
CA GLY A 103 3.92 3.56 2.49
C GLY A 103 4.53 2.53 3.46
N ALA A 104 4.06 1.28 3.42
CA ALA A 104 4.63 0.19 4.21
C ALA A 104 6.11 -0.07 3.86
N TYR A 105 6.48 0.01 2.58
CA TYR A 105 7.88 -0.12 2.15
C TYR A 105 8.76 0.98 2.74
N LEU A 106 8.34 2.23 2.62
CA LEU A 106 9.09 3.38 3.16
C LEU A 106 9.26 3.27 4.67
N MET A 107 8.22 2.89 5.39
CA MET A 107 8.26 2.77 6.86
C MET A 107 9.20 1.67 7.37
N HIS A 108 9.40 0.59 6.60
CA HIS A 108 10.12 -0.58 7.13
C HIS A 108 11.47 -0.81 6.48
N PHE A 109 11.61 -0.56 5.17
CA PHE A 109 12.79 -0.96 4.38
C PHE A 109 13.71 0.22 4.02
N CYS A 110 13.28 1.46 4.23
CA CYS A 110 14.11 2.64 4.01
C CYS A 110 14.82 3.09 5.30
N ALA A 111 15.74 4.02 5.18
CA ALA A 111 16.49 4.59 6.29
C ALA A 111 15.57 5.09 7.41
N GLY A 112 15.85 4.74 8.65
CA GLY A 112 15.01 4.95 9.83
C GLY A 112 13.88 3.91 9.98
N GLY A 113 13.79 2.93 9.09
CA GLY A 113 12.84 1.83 9.20
C GLY A 113 13.43 0.64 9.95
N TYR A 114 12.59 -0.10 10.67
CA TYR A 114 13.00 -1.23 11.51
C TYR A 114 13.86 -2.27 10.77
N VAL A 115 13.49 -2.66 9.55
CA VAL A 115 14.22 -3.68 8.77
C VAL A 115 15.61 -3.20 8.37
N ALA A 116 15.71 -1.91 7.96
CA ALA A 116 16.97 -1.31 7.55
C ALA A 116 17.89 -1.10 8.76
N GLU A 117 17.42 -0.47 9.83
CA GLU A 117 18.25 -0.06 10.96
C GLU A 117 18.65 -1.25 11.83
N CYS A 118 17.76 -2.21 12.05
CA CYS A 118 18.10 -3.41 12.81
C CYS A 118 18.91 -4.44 12.02
N GLY A 119 19.21 -4.18 10.74
CA GLY A 119 19.95 -5.10 9.90
C GLY A 119 19.28 -6.48 9.80
N VAL A 120 17.93 -6.49 9.79
CA VAL A 120 17.14 -7.74 9.78
C VAL A 120 17.53 -8.62 8.59
N GLU A 121 17.89 -8.01 7.47
CA GLU A 121 18.33 -8.73 6.26
C GLU A 121 19.77 -9.27 6.34
N SER A 122 20.53 -8.99 7.40
CA SER A 122 21.81 -9.66 7.65
C SER A 122 21.63 -11.12 8.08
N VAL A 123 20.43 -11.49 8.57
CA VAL A 123 20.06 -12.86 8.89
C VAL A 123 19.48 -13.52 7.63
N PRO A 124 20.12 -14.57 7.06
CA PRO A 124 19.73 -15.14 5.76
C PRO A 124 18.25 -15.54 5.65
N ALA A 125 17.71 -16.16 6.72
CA ALA A 125 16.30 -16.56 6.74
C ALA A 125 15.34 -15.34 6.66
N LEU A 126 15.67 -14.24 7.33
CA LEU A 126 14.86 -13.01 7.32
C LEU A 126 15.06 -12.23 6.02
N ALA A 127 16.26 -12.28 5.44
CA ALA A 127 16.52 -11.72 4.11
C ALA A 127 15.61 -12.37 3.05
N VAL A 128 15.45 -13.71 3.10
CA VAL A 128 14.52 -14.42 2.21
C VAL A 128 13.08 -13.90 2.38
N VAL A 129 12.63 -13.68 3.61
CA VAL A 129 11.27 -13.11 3.87
C VAL A 129 11.15 -11.71 3.29
N GLY A 130 12.16 -10.85 3.46
CA GLY A 130 12.22 -9.52 2.87
C GLY A 130 12.16 -9.55 1.34
N TRP A 131 12.90 -10.45 0.72
CA TRP A 131 12.87 -10.69 -0.72
C TRP A 131 11.51 -11.18 -1.21
N LEU A 132 10.92 -12.17 -0.55
CA LEU A 132 9.59 -12.67 -0.89
C LEU A 132 8.53 -11.57 -0.80
N TRP A 133 8.63 -10.69 0.20
CA TRP A 133 7.73 -9.56 0.33
C TRP A 133 7.86 -8.58 -0.86
N ARG A 134 9.10 -8.23 -1.27
CA ARG A 134 9.34 -7.36 -2.44
C ARG A 134 8.81 -7.98 -3.75
N VAL A 135 9.12 -9.25 -3.97
CA VAL A 135 8.65 -9.98 -5.16
C VAL A 135 7.13 -10.04 -5.18
N SER A 136 6.49 -10.35 -4.05
CA SER A 136 5.02 -10.37 -3.92
C SER A 136 4.40 -9.00 -4.16
N SER A 137 5.05 -7.92 -3.71
CA SER A 137 4.60 -6.54 -3.94
C SER A 137 4.65 -6.18 -5.44
N VAL A 138 5.75 -6.51 -6.12
CA VAL A 138 5.88 -6.30 -7.57
C VAL A 138 4.83 -7.10 -8.33
N PHE A 139 4.66 -8.38 -7.98
CA PHE A 139 3.63 -9.23 -8.56
C PHE A 139 2.22 -8.66 -8.32
N GLY A 140 1.97 -8.14 -7.12
CA GLY A 140 0.72 -7.47 -6.76
C GLY A 140 0.45 -6.26 -7.64
N PHE A 141 1.45 -5.40 -7.86
CA PHE A 141 1.31 -4.21 -8.73
C PHE A 141 1.02 -4.60 -10.19
N VAL A 142 1.73 -5.58 -10.73
CA VAL A 142 1.47 -6.09 -12.08
C VAL A 142 0.06 -6.68 -12.18
N SER A 143 -0.37 -7.43 -11.16
CA SER A 143 -1.71 -8.03 -11.10
C SER A 143 -2.80 -6.96 -11.03
N LEU A 144 -2.62 -5.91 -10.22
CA LEU A 144 -3.54 -4.78 -10.16
C LEU A 144 -3.65 -4.06 -11.51
N TYR A 145 -2.53 -3.79 -12.16
CA TYR A 145 -2.52 -3.15 -13.49
C TYR A 145 -3.29 -3.98 -14.52
N ARG A 146 -3.04 -5.29 -14.57
CA ARG A 146 -3.78 -6.21 -15.46
C ARG A 146 -5.27 -6.25 -15.12
N ARG A 147 -5.61 -6.22 -13.83
CA ARG A 147 -6.99 -6.21 -13.38
C ARG A 147 -7.73 -4.94 -13.80
N CYS A 148 -7.09 -3.75 -13.77
CA CYS A 148 -7.66 -2.52 -14.32
C CYS A 148 -8.11 -2.70 -15.78
N ALA A 149 -7.25 -3.28 -16.61
CA ALA A 149 -7.56 -3.49 -18.02
C ALA A 149 -8.75 -4.46 -18.23
N VAL A 150 -8.82 -5.53 -17.43
CA VAL A 150 -9.93 -6.49 -17.47
C VAL A 150 -11.24 -5.84 -17.01
N GLU A 151 -11.18 -5.03 -15.97
CA GLU A 151 -12.35 -4.33 -15.41
C GLU A 151 -12.85 -3.26 -16.38
N ASP A 152 -11.95 -2.46 -16.96
CA ASP A 152 -12.27 -1.48 -18.00
C ASP A 152 -12.92 -2.14 -19.23
N ALA A 153 -12.44 -3.32 -19.66
CA ALA A 153 -13.02 -4.05 -20.77
C ALA A 153 -14.46 -4.52 -20.47
N LYS A 154 -14.71 -5.04 -19.27
CA LYS A 154 -16.05 -5.46 -18.83
C LYS A 154 -17.00 -4.27 -18.69
N LEU A 155 -16.56 -3.18 -18.08
CA LEU A 155 -17.35 -1.94 -17.96
C LEU A 155 -17.70 -1.36 -19.34
N ARG A 156 -16.74 -1.37 -20.28
CA ARG A 156 -16.99 -0.97 -21.65
C ARG A 156 -18.02 -1.84 -22.35
N GLN A 157 -17.98 -3.13 -22.13
CA GLN A 157 -18.94 -4.09 -22.72
C GLN A 157 -20.36 -3.84 -22.18
N GLU A 158 -20.49 -3.54 -20.90
CA GLU A 158 -21.79 -3.36 -20.25
C GLU A 158 -22.38 -1.96 -20.50
N PHE A 159 -21.58 -0.90 -20.32
CA PHE A 159 -22.05 0.48 -20.37
C PHE A 159 -21.84 1.17 -21.72
N GLY A 160 -21.13 0.56 -22.66
CA GLY A 160 -20.96 1.03 -24.03
C GLY A 160 -20.50 2.49 -24.14
N SER A 161 -21.34 3.32 -24.75
CA SER A 161 -21.06 4.76 -24.98
C SER A 161 -20.91 5.59 -23.70
N SER A 162 -21.63 5.22 -22.64
CA SER A 162 -21.53 5.92 -21.34
C SER A 162 -20.16 5.72 -20.72
N TRP A 163 -19.59 4.50 -20.81
CA TRP A 163 -18.24 4.23 -20.34
C TRP A 163 -17.18 4.92 -21.22
N MET A 164 -17.38 4.98 -22.54
CA MET A 164 -16.46 5.69 -23.44
C MET A 164 -16.34 7.17 -23.09
N ARG A 165 -17.47 7.83 -22.84
CA ARG A 165 -17.51 9.24 -22.40
C ARG A 165 -16.80 9.40 -21.04
N TYR A 166 -17.09 8.54 -20.08
CA TYR A 166 -16.41 8.55 -18.78
C TYR A 166 -14.89 8.39 -18.91
N ARG A 167 -14.41 7.51 -19.79
CA ARG A 167 -12.98 7.34 -20.05
C ARG A 167 -12.34 8.57 -20.70
N GLU A 168 -13.08 9.31 -21.53
CA GLU A 168 -12.63 10.58 -22.11
C GLU A 168 -12.49 11.64 -21.02
N ASP A 169 -13.47 11.75 -20.11
CA ASP A 169 -13.46 12.68 -18.99
C ASP A 169 -12.41 12.33 -17.94
N VAL A 170 -12.17 11.03 -17.70
CA VAL A 170 -11.23 10.49 -16.72
C VAL A 170 -10.25 9.53 -17.41
N PRO A 171 -9.25 10.03 -18.14
CA PRO A 171 -8.33 9.21 -18.92
C PRO A 171 -7.40 8.34 -18.06
N CYS A 172 -7.13 8.74 -16.82
CA CYS A 172 -6.18 8.10 -15.94
C CYS A 172 -6.80 6.88 -15.23
N ALA A 173 -6.14 5.73 -15.32
CA ALA A 173 -6.61 4.51 -14.65
C ALA A 173 -6.28 4.52 -13.15
N LEU A 174 -5.02 4.76 -12.80
CA LEU A 174 -4.50 4.63 -11.43
C LEU A 174 -3.96 5.95 -10.87
N VAL A 175 -3.12 6.64 -11.61
CA VAL A 175 -2.43 7.84 -11.14
C VAL A 175 -2.89 9.04 -11.96
N PRO A 176 -3.40 10.11 -11.32
CA PRO A 176 -3.80 11.32 -12.05
C PRO A 176 -2.65 11.84 -12.90
N TYR A 177 -2.95 12.19 -14.14
CA TYR A 177 -2.03 12.77 -15.14
C TYR A 177 -0.88 11.86 -15.62
N VAL A 178 -0.83 10.59 -15.22
CA VAL A 178 0.27 9.67 -15.62
C VAL A 178 -0.25 8.47 -16.41
N ILE A 179 -1.19 7.71 -15.88
CA ILE A 179 -1.73 6.49 -16.53
C ILE A 179 -3.17 6.28 -16.14
#